data_25f4e5ef1d4395b9e176d02a78c032bf
#
_entry.id   25f4e5ef1d4395b9e176d02a78c032bf
#
_cell.length_a   1.000
_cell.length_b   1.000
_cell.length_c   1.000
_cell.angle_alpha   90.00
_cell.angle_beta   90.00
_cell.angle_gamma   90.00
#
_symmetry.space_group_name_H-M   'P 1'
#
loop_
_entity.id
_entity.type
_entity.pdbx_description
1 polymer ?
#
loop_
_entity_poly.entity_id
_entity_poly.type
_entity_poly.pdbx_seq_one_letter_code
_entity_poly.pdbx_strand_id
1 'polypeptide(L)'
;MSRRYGIVAALSKPEAEVLGEEITKWLNEHGHEAVSEADLSAHGTSDVDAVIILGGDGLMMRSANMFPDVPLLGINFGKVGFLALVEQLEWKTAIQNLIDGTFTIETSSTLEANLIRAGNVEPQGWAINDVVIRGGNRMLDVEVYIDKHFVNTYPGDGMIVSTARGSTAYCMAAGGPILTAGVRGYAIVPISCHSPIRTPMVASEAVEIELVLTNDHEGSLILDGRAALELLQGDVIQIRRGIHTFQLVTFGTTNFYDAIREKFNFQIRPDAIPTRQAAG
;
A
#
# COMPACT_ATOMS: atom_id res chain seq x y z
N MET A 1 -17.08 21.01 -17.43
CA MET A 1 -15.79 20.81 -18.15
C MET A 1 -15.64 19.32 -18.42
N SER A 2 -15.14 18.93 -19.59
CA SER A 2 -14.77 17.53 -19.86
C SER A 2 -13.66 17.11 -18.90
N ARG A 3 -13.76 15.92 -18.33
CA ARG A 3 -12.74 15.30 -17.47
C ARG A 3 -12.21 14.04 -18.14
N ARG A 4 -11.02 13.61 -17.74
CA ARG A 4 -10.34 12.42 -18.28
C ARG A 4 -10.14 11.40 -17.18
N TYR A 5 -10.58 10.16 -17.41
CA TYR A 5 -10.49 9.08 -16.44
C TYR A 5 -9.79 7.88 -17.04
N GLY A 6 -8.72 7.42 -16.37
CA GLY A 6 -8.08 6.16 -16.73
C GLY A 6 -8.96 4.97 -16.36
N ILE A 7 -8.91 3.89 -17.13
CA ILE A 7 -9.60 2.63 -16.82
C ILE A 7 -8.59 1.49 -16.88
N VAL A 8 -8.49 0.75 -15.76
CA VAL A 8 -7.63 -0.42 -15.63
C VAL A 8 -8.48 -1.60 -15.15
N ALA A 9 -8.57 -2.66 -15.94
CA ALA A 9 -9.35 -3.83 -15.63
C ALA A 9 -8.48 -5.06 -15.34
N ALA A 10 -8.95 -5.92 -14.43
CA ALA A 10 -8.28 -7.18 -14.12
C ALA A 10 -8.42 -8.16 -15.29
N LEU A 11 -7.34 -8.46 -15.99
CA LEU A 11 -7.30 -9.41 -17.11
C LEU A 11 -7.76 -10.83 -16.75
N SER A 12 -7.71 -11.20 -15.47
CA SER A 12 -8.14 -12.50 -14.95
C SER A 12 -9.67 -12.58 -14.73
N LYS A 13 -10.41 -11.49 -14.96
CA LYS A 13 -11.84 -11.38 -14.70
C LYS A 13 -12.57 -10.81 -15.92
N PRO A 14 -13.17 -11.66 -16.76
CA PRO A 14 -13.90 -11.20 -17.97
C PRO A 14 -15.00 -10.16 -17.66
N GLU A 15 -15.66 -10.28 -16.51
CA GLU A 15 -16.67 -9.32 -16.05
C GLU A 15 -16.09 -7.93 -15.76
N ALA A 16 -14.82 -7.81 -15.44
CA ALA A 16 -14.15 -6.52 -15.24
C ALA A 16 -13.90 -5.82 -16.59
N GLU A 17 -13.56 -6.56 -17.62
CA GLU A 17 -13.40 -6.03 -18.98
C GLU A 17 -14.75 -5.52 -19.53
N VAL A 18 -15.81 -6.32 -19.38
CA VAL A 18 -17.17 -5.93 -19.80
C VAL A 18 -17.61 -4.65 -19.10
N LEU A 19 -17.41 -4.58 -17.78
CA LEU A 19 -17.73 -3.35 -17.03
C LEU A 19 -16.86 -2.16 -17.46
N GLY A 20 -15.60 -2.39 -17.81
CA GLY A 20 -14.71 -1.35 -18.34
C GLY A 20 -15.24 -0.73 -19.64
N GLU A 21 -15.77 -1.55 -20.54
CA GLU A 21 -16.43 -1.09 -21.76
C GLU A 21 -17.72 -0.31 -21.46
N GLU A 22 -18.53 -0.79 -20.51
CA GLU A 22 -19.75 -0.09 -20.09
C GLU A 22 -19.43 1.29 -19.48
N ILE A 23 -18.41 1.37 -18.61
CA ILE A 23 -17.96 2.63 -18.01
C ILE A 23 -17.41 3.57 -19.09
N THR A 24 -16.62 3.08 -20.01
CA THR A 24 -16.08 3.85 -21.14
C THR A 24 -17.21 4.47 -21.95
N LYS A 25 -18.19 3.68 -22.32
CA LYS A 25 -19.37 4.14 -23.07
C LYS A 25 -20.15 5.19 -22.26
N TRP A 26 -20.40 4.90 -21.00
CA TRP A 26 -21.14 5.80 -20.11
C TRP A 26 -20.44 7.15 -19.92
N LEU A 27 -19.13 7.18 -19.71
CA LEU A 27 -18.35 8.41 -19.60
C LEU A 27 -18.43 9.25 -20.88
N ASN A 28 -18.26 8.62 -22.05
CA ASN A 28 -18.34 9.31 -23.34
C ASN A 28 -19.73 9.89 -23.59
N GLU A 29 -20.81 9.18 -23.25
CA GLU A 29 -22.20 9.66 -23.36
C GLU A 29 -22.46 10.88 -22.45
N HIS A 30 -21.69 11.03 -21.34
CA HIS A 30 -21.81 12.14 -20.40
C HIS A 30 -20.79 13.26 -20.65
N GLY A 31 -20.06 13.22 -21.79
CA GLY A 31 -19.13 14.26 -22.19
C GLY A 31 -17.76 14.22 -21.49
N HIS A 32 -17.37 13.06 -20.97
CA HIS A 32 -16.07 12.80 -20.38
C HIS A 32 -15.26 11.84 -21.26
N GLU A 33 -13.94 11.79 -21.07
CA GLU A 33 -13.03 10.92 -21.83
C GLU A 33 -12.57 9.75 -20.96
N ALA A 34 -12.67 8.53 -21.50
CA ALA A 34 -12.06 7.35 -20.93
C ALA A 34 -10.73 7.04 -21.61
N VAL A 35 -9.68 6.81 -20.82
CA VAL A 35 -8.31 6.52 -21.27
C VAL A 35 -7.96 5.09 -20.90
N SER A 36 -7.50 4.29 -21.88
CA SER A 36 -7.12 2.89 -21.64
C SER A 36 -5.84 2.76 -20.82
N GLU A 37 -5.63 1.60 -20.16
CA GLU A 37 -4.35 1.29 -19.47
C GLU A 37 -3.15 1.39 -20.41
N ALA A 38 -3.31 1.01 -21.67
CA ALA A 38 -2.26 1.10 -22.68
C ALA A 38 -1.87 2.57 -22.97
N ASP A 39 -2.86 3.45 -23.10
CA ASP A 39 -2.64 4.87 -23.36
C ASP A 39 -2.04 5.56 -22.11
N LEU A 40 -2.52 5.21 -20.90
CA LEU A 40 -1.92 5.69 -19.65
C LEU A 40 -0.44 5.30 -19.55
N SER A 41 -0.11 4.06 -19.93
CA SER A 41 1.28 3.57 -19.90
C SER A 41 2.16 4.25 -20.95
N ALA A 42 1.59 4.62 -22.10
CA ALA A 42 2.33 5.27 -23.18
C ALA A 42 2.53 6.78 -22.97
N HIS A 43 1.54 7.47 -22.38
CA HIS A 43 1.50 8.94 -22.31
C HIS A 43 1.57 9.50 -20.89
N GLY A 44 1.48 8.63 -19.86
CA GLY A 44 1.45 9.04 -18.46
C GLY A 44 0.05 9.50 -18.01
N THR A 45 -0.01 10.06 -16.79
CA THR A 45 -1.26 10.43 -16.10
C THR A 45 -1.38 11.92 -15.80
N SER A 46 -0.51 12.77 -16.38
CA SER A 46 -0.44 14.20 -16.03
C SER A 46 -1.72 15.00 -16.31
N ASP A 47 -2.57 14.51 -17.20
CA ASP A 47 -3.82 15.13 -17.63
C ASP A 47 -5.05 14.25 -17.32
N VAL A 48 -4.91 13.30 -16.39
CA VAL A 48 -5.96 12.38 -15.96
C VAL A 48 -6.43 12.78 -14.55
N ASP A 49 -7.73 12.97 -14.38
CA ASP A 49 -8.33 13.39 -13.10
C ASP A 49 -8.30 12.27 -12.05
N ALA A 50 -8.52 11.02 -12.47
CA ALA A 50 -8.42 9.83 -11.64
C ALA A 50 -8.30 8.56 -12.50
N VAL A 51 -7.82 7.46 -11.89
CA VAL A 51 -7.80 6.13 -12.51
C VAL A 51 -8.83 5.25 -11.81
N ILE A 52 -9.77 4.71 -12.58
CA ILE A 52 -10.80 3.77 -12.15
C ILE A 52 -10.26 2.36 -12.35
N ILE A 53 -10.17 1.60 -11.25
CA ILE A 53 -9.56 0.28 -11.21
C ILE A 53 -10.63 -0.77 -10.96
N LEU A 54 -10.81 -1.67 -11.91
CA LEU A 54 -11.81 -2.72 -11.90
C LEU A 54 -11.17 -4.03 -11.43
N GLY A 55 -11.11 -4.23 -10.11
CA GLY A 55 -10.45 -5.38 -9.51
C GLY A 55 -10.31 -5.27 -7.99
N GLY A 56 -9.46 -6.09 -7.40
CA GLY A 56 -9.18 -6.07 -5.97
C GLY A 56 -7.93 -5.28 -5.58
N ASP A 57 -7.58 -5.35 -4.28
CA ASP A 57 -6.46 -4.62 -3.69
C ASP A 57 -5.11 -4.86 -4.41
N GLY A 58 -4.85 -6.07 -4.91
CA GLY A 58 -3.62 -6.36 -5.67
C GLY A 58 -3.51 -5.56 -6.97
N LEU A 59 -4.63 -5.36 -7.70
CA LEU A 59 -4.65 -4.53 -8.90
C LEU A 59 -4.50 -3.05 -8.53
N MET A 60 -5.12 -2.61 -7.43
CA MET A 60 -4.95 -1.26 -6.90
C MET A 60 -3.46 -0.95 -6.62
N MET A 61 -2.76 -1.88 -5.94
CA MET A 61 -1.32 -1.75 -5.64
C MET A 61 -0.47 -1.71 -6.93
N ARG A 62 -0.76 -2.59 -7.90
CA ARG A 62 -0.07 -2.58 -9.20
C ARG A 62 -0.28 -1.24 -9.91
N SER A 63 -1.51 -0.78 -9.99
CA SER A 63 -1.85 0.47 -10.67
C SER A 63 -1.24 1.68 -10.00
N ALA A 64 -1.22 1.73 -8.66
CA ALA A 64 -0.56 2.80 -7.93
C ALA A 64 0.94 2.88 -8.20
N ASN A 65 1.61 1.73 -8.35
CA ASN A 65 3.01 1.68 -8.73
C ASN A 65 3.28 2.11 -10.18
N MET A 66 2.36 1.78 -11.09
CA MET A 66 2.48 2.17 -12.51
C MET A 66 2.11 3.63 -12.76
N PHE A 67 1.17 4.15 -11.98
CA PHE A 67 0.60 5.49 -12.11
C PHE A 67 0.68 6.22 -10.77
N PRO A 68 1.88 6.63 -10.35
CA PRO A 68 2.06 7.32 -9.07
C PRO A 68 1.37 8.69 -9.07
N ASP A 69 1.02 9.14 -7.86
CA ASP A 69 0.51 10.50 -7.58
C ASP A 69 -0.83 10.87 -8.26
N VAL A 70 -1.56 9.88 -8.81
CA VAL A 70 -2.88 10.07 -9.38
C VAL A 70 -3.95 9.49 -8.43
N PRO A 71 -5.13 10.13 -8.26
CA PRO A 71 -6.23 9.56 -7.47
C PRO A 71 -6.74 8.25 -8.06
N LEU A 72 -6.88 7.21 -7.21
CA LEU A 72 -7.33 5.87 -7.61
C LEU A 72 -8.69 5.58 -7.01
N LEU A 73 -9.65 5.20 -7.85
CA LEU A 73 -10.97 4.70 -7.47
C LEU A 73 -11.04 3.19 -7.71
N GLY A 74 -11.16 2.38 -6.66
CA GLY A 74 -11.24 0.94 -6.77
C GLY A 74 -12.68 0.42 -6.74
N ILE A 75 -13.09 -0.30 -7.80
CA ILE A 75 -14.36 -1.03 -7.89
C ILE A 75 -14.07 -2.53 -7.79
N ASN A 76 -14.60 -3.17 -6.76
CA ASN A 76 -14.27 -4.54 -6.40
C ASN A 76 -15.19 -5.56 -7.09
N PHE A 77 -14.58 -6.68 -7.51
CA PHE A 77 -15.26 -7.85 -8.08
C PHE A 77 -15.17 -9.05 -7.13
N GLY A 78 -15.70 -8.92 -5.92
CA GLY A 78 -15.65 -9.99 -4.92
C GLY A 78 -15.87 -9.44 -3.52
N LYS A 79 -15.06 -9.89 -2.55
CA LYS A 79 -15.10 -9.31 -1.20
C LYS A 79 -14.44 -7.95 -1.20
N VAL A 80 -15.12 -6.94 -0.65
CA VAL A 80 -14.60 -5.58 -0.51
C VAL A 80 -13.21 -5.60 0.13
N GLY A 81 -12.25 -4.94 -0.52
CA GLY A 81 -10.85 -4.81 -0.10
C GLY A 81 -10.65 -3.67 0.92
N PHE A 82 -9.40 -3.40 1.28
CA PHE A 82 -9.00 -2.19 2.01
C PHE A 82 -8.79 -1.00 1.07
N LEU A 83 -8.63 -1.27 -0.23
CA LEU A 83 -8.35 -0.28 -1.27
C LEU A 83 -9.47 -0.21 -2.29
N ALA A 84 -9.97 -1.34 -2.76
CA ALA A 84 -11.13 -1.41 -3.66
C ALA A 84 -12.42 -1.42 -2.83
N LEU A 85 -12.92 -0.22 -2.54
CA LEU A 85 -14.00 0.00 -1.56
C LEU A 85 -15.39 0.03 -2.17
N VAL A 86 -15.52 0.24 -3.49
CA VAL A 86 -16.81 0.33 -4.18
C VAL A 86 -17.25 -1.05 -4.64
N GLU A 87 -18.49 -1.43 -4.35
CA GLU A 87 -19.08 -2.66 -4.90
C GLU A 87 -19.43 -2.50 -6.37
N GLN A 88 -19.33 -3.61 -7.14
CA GLN A 88 -19.60 -3.59 -8.57
C GLN A 88 -20.96 -2.96 -8.91
N LEU A 89 -22.01 -3.23 -8.16
CA LEU A 89 -23.35 -2.71 -8.41
C LEU A 89 -23.50 -1.21 -8.18
N GLU A 90 -22.57 -0.61 -7.45
CA GLU A 90 -22.59 0.82 -7.08
C GLU A 90 -21.75 1.70 -8.03
N TRP A 91 -21.15 1.13 -9.07
CA TRP A 91 -20.21 1.82 -9.93
C TRP A 91 -20.75 3.14 -10.53
N LYS A 92 -22.04 3.18 -10.93
CA LYS A 92 -22.64 4.39 -11.51
C LYS A 92 -22.69 5.54 -10.52
N THR A 93 -23.13 5.24 -9.30
CA THR A 93 -23.18 6.22 -8.22
C THR A 93 -21.79 6.72 -7.86
N ALA A 94 -20.80 5.82 -7.79
CA ALA A 94 -19.43 6.16 -7.47
C ALA A 94 -18.79 7.06 -8.55
N ILE A 95 -18.97 6.74 -9.83
CA ILE A 95 -18.46 7.56 -10.94
C ILE A 95 -19.18 8.90 -11.02
N GLN A 96 -20.51 8.94 -10.80
CA GLN A 96 -21.23 10.20 -10.74
C GLN A 96 -20.71 11.09 -9.62
N ASN A 97 -20.50 10.55 -8.42
CA ASN A 97 -19.90 11.28 -7.28
C ASN A 97 -18.48 11.77 -7.61
N LEU A 98 -17.70 10.98 -8.35
CA LEU A 98 -16.37 11.36 -8.80
C LEU A 98 -16.42 12.56 -9.77
N ILE A 99 -17.39 12.56 -10.71
CA ILE A 99 -17.64 13.65 -11.66
C ILE A 99 -18.12 14.92 -10.92
N ASP A 100 -19.04 14.77 -9.99
CA ASP A 100 -19.63 15.87 -9.24
C ASP A 100 -18.67 16.47 -8.19
N GLY A 101 -17.53 15.81 -7.92
CA GLY A 101 -16.55 16.23 -6.92
C GLY A 101 -17.00 15.96 -5.48
N THR A 102 -17.98 15.06 -5.28
CA THR A 102 -18.51 14.65 -3.97
C THR A 102 -17.74 13.44 -3.44
N PHE A 103 -16.43 13.58 -3.27
CA PHE A 103 -15.52 12.55 -2.75
C PHE A 103 -14.43 13.18 -1.91
N THR A 104 -13.69 12.35 -1.18
CA THR A 104 -12.46 12.73 -0.49
C THR A 104 -11.29 11.94 -1.04
N ILE A 105 -10.09 12.53 -0.97
CA ILE A 105 -8.85 11.82 -1.30
C ILE A 105 -8.12 11.52 0.01
N GLU A 106 -8.02 10.25 0.35
CA GLU A 106 -7.14 9.78 1.41
C GLU A 106 -5.72 9.66 0.86
N THR A 107 -4.82 10.53 1.35
CA THR A 107 -3.41 10.51 0.97
C THR A 107 -2.58 9.76 2.00
N SER A 108 -1.72 8.86 1.54
CA SER A 108 -0.79 8.10 2.37
C SER A 108 0.65 8.28 1.89
N SER A 109 1.58 8.39 2.85
CA SER A 109 3.02 8.38 2.56
C SER A 109 3.44 7.04 2.00
N THR A 110 4.48 7.05 1.17
CA THR A 110 5.18 5.86 0.69
C THR A 110 6.56 5.75 1.33
N LEU A 111 7.22 4.61 1.13
CA LEU A 111 8.62 4.38 1.49
C LEU A 111 9.47 4.39 0.23
N GLU A 112 10.65 4.98 0.31
CA GLU A 112 11.72 4.86 -0.68
C GLU A 112 12.83 4.00 -0.10
N ALA A 113 13.35 3.06 -0.89
CA ALA A 113 14.45 2.18 -0.50
C ALA A 113 15.65 2.37 -1.41
N ASN A 114 16.83 2.58 -0.81
CA ASN A 114 18.11 2.61 -1.48
C ASN A 114 19.01 1.51 -0.90
N LEU A 115 19.77 0.84 -1.78
CA LEU A 115 20.86 -0.04 -1.37
C LEU A 115 22.13 0.80 -1.24
N ILE A 116 22.83 0.63 -0.13
CA ILE A 116 24.20 1.10 0.02
C ILE A 116 25.12 -0.13 0.06
N ARG A 117 25.91 -0.31 -1.00
CA ARG A 117 26.87 -1.42 -1.15
C ARG A 117 28.24 -0.88 -1.50
N ALA A 118 29.24 -1.21 -0.70
CA ALA A 118 30.61 -0.72 -0.86
C ALA A 118 30.71 0.82 -1.03
N GLY A 119 29.85 1.57 -0.31
CA GLY A 119 29.79 3.03 -0.35
C GLY A 119 29.04 3.64 -1.53
N ASN A 120 28.57 2.84 -2.48
CA ASN A 120 27.71 3.29 -3.57
C ASN A 120 26.25 3.24 -3.16
N VAL A 121 25.47 4.26 -3.52
CA VAL A 121 24.02 4.34 -3.27
C VAL A 121 23.28 4.04 -4.57
N GLU A 122 22.43 3.01 -4.52
CA GLU A 122 21.65 2.54 -5.66
C GLU A 122 20.15 2.55 -5.32
N PRO A 123 19.33 3.36 -6.01
CA PRO A 123 17.88 3.34 -5.81
C PRO A 123 17.29 1.97 -6.15
N GLN A 124 16.48 1.42 -5.25
CA GLN A 124 15.80 0.13 -5.44
C GLN A 124 14.31 0.30 -5.76
N GLY A 125 13.78 1.48 -5.57
CA GLY A 125 12.39 1.83 -5.83
C GLY A 125 11.65 2.27 -4.57
N TRP A 126 10.33 2.17 -4.62
CA TRP A 126 9.45 2.63 -3.56
C TRP A 126 8.32 1.64 -3.29
N ALA A 127 7.70 1.76 -2.11
CA ALA A 127 6.64 0.89 -1.64
C ALA A 127 5.50 1.70 -1.02
N ILE A 128 4.27 1.21 -1.21
CA ILE A 128 3.05 1.76 -0.62
C ILE A 128 2.82 1.14 0.75
N ASN A 129 3.03 -0.17 0.88
CA ASN A 129 2.81 -0.90 2.13
C ASN A 129 4.11 -1.07 2.92
N ASP A 130 5.09 -1.76 2.36
CA ASP A 130 6.25 -2.17 3.13
C ASP A 130 7.51 -2.40 2.31
N VAL A 131 8.64 -2.20 2.99
CA VAL A 131 9.98 -2.61 2.59
C VAL A 131 10.41 -3.71 3.54
N VAL A 132 10.79 -4.86 3.00
CA VAL A 132 11.11 -6.06 3.79
C VAL A 132 12.48 -6.58 3.44
N ILE A 133 13.29 -6.87 4.46
CA ILE A 133 14.43 -7.79 4.34
C ILE A 133 13.96 -9.16 4.83
N ARG A 134 14.12 -10.19 4.01
CA ARG A 134 13.70 -11.55 4.37
C ARG A 134 14.77 -12.59 4.03
N GLY A 135 15.03 -13.48 5.00
CA GLY A 135 15.90 -14.62 4.82
C GLY A 135 15.26 -15.77 4.06
N GLY A 136 16.11 -16.64 3.52
CA GLY A 136 15.73 -17.92 2.94
C GLY A 136 15.52 -18.99 4.02
N ASN A 137 16.42 -19.97 4.05
CA ASN A 137 16.35 -21.12 4.98
C ASN A 137 17.09 -20.89 6.31
N ARG A 138 17.80 -19.79 6.46
CA ARG A 138 18.59 -19.44 7.64
C ARG A 138 18.18 -18.09 8.19
N MET A 139 18.35 -17.93 9.51
CA MET A 139 18.10 -16.64 10.16
C MET A 139 19.07 -15.60 9.64
N LEU A 140 18.57 -14.40 9.48
CA LEU A 140 19.35 -13.21 9.26
C LEU A 140 19.67 -12.54 10.58
N ASP A 141 20.82 -11.86 10.63
CA ASP A 141 21.11 -10.88 11.66
C ASP A 141 21.00 -9.49 11.03
N VAL A 142 19.94 -8.76 11.40
CA VAL A 142 19.67 -7.43 10.87
C VAL A 142 19.88 -6.39 11.97
N GLU A 143 20.84 -5.50 11.76
CA GLU A 143 20.96 -4.31 12.58
C GLU A 143 20.01 -3.23 12.12
N VAL A 144 19.40 -2.55 13.07
CA VAL A 144 18.49 -1.42 12.82
C VAL A 144 19.13 -0.14 13.36
N TYR A 145 19.18 0.87 12.51
CA TYR A 145 19.56 2.24 12.86
C TYR A 145 18.41 3.19 12.54
N ILE A 146 18.20 4.19 13.38
CA ILE A 146 17.25 5.30 13.16
C ILE A 146 18.06 6.58 13.29
N ASP A 147 18.04 7.42 12.23
CA ASP A 147 18.85 8.64 12.14
C ASP A 147 20.32 8.39 12.52
N LYS A 148 20.89 7.29 12.02
CA LYS A 148 22.26 6.81 12.28
C LYS A 148 22.54 6.34 13.72
N HIS A 149 21.53 6.28 14.57
CA HIS A 149 21.66 5.75 15.91
C HIS A 149 21.33 4.26 15.94
N PHE A 150 22.29 3.45 16.39
CA PHE A 150 22.07 2.02 16.56
C PHE A 150 20.94 1.76 17.56
N VAL A 151 19.98 0.93 17.16
CA VAL A 151 18.85 0.52 17.98
C VAL A 151 19.09 -0.86 18.57
N ASN A 152 19.28 -1.86 17.72
CA ASN A 152 19.52 -3.25 18.13
C ASN A 152 19.89 -4.12 16.93
N THR A 153 20.40 -5.33 17.19
CA THR A 153 20.53 -6.41 16.23
C THR A 153 19.39 -7.40 16.44
N TYR A 154 18.70 -7.76 15.37
CA TYR A 154 17.56 -8.68 15.38
C TYR A 154 17.89 -9.96 14.63
N PRO A 155 18.23 -11.05 15.34
CA PRO A 155 18.36 -12.37 14.74
C PRO A 155 16.97 -12.96 14.49
N GLY A 156 16.64 -13.30 13.24
CA GLY A 156 15.32 -13.80 12.88
C GLY A 156 15.13 -14.04 11.37
N ASP A 157 13.89 -14.20 10.92
CA ASP A 157 13.60 -14.43 9.52
C ASP A 157 13.68 -13.15 8.67
N GLY A 158 13.79 -11.98 9.31
CA GLY A 158 13.93 -10.70 8.63
C GLY A 158 13.37 -9.50 9.39
N MET A 159 13.16 -8.40 8.66
CA MET A 159 12.68 -7.13 9.20
C MET A 159 11.71 -6.48 8.21
N ILE A 160 10.63 -5.90 8.72
CA ILE A 160 9.64 -5.12 7.96
C ILE A 160 9.72 -3.66 8.39
N VAL A 161 9.75 -2.75 7.44
CA VAL A 161 9.43 -1.34 7.64
C VAL A 161 8.15 -1.05 6.87
N SER A 162 7.09 -0.69 7.57
CA SER A 162 5.75 -0.56 7.00
C SER A 162 5.18 0.85 7.18
N THR A 163 4.51 1.36 6.17
CA THR A 163 3.69 2.57 6.27
C THR A 163 2.46 2.34 7.15
N ALA A 164 1.75 3.41 7.50
CA ALA A 164 0.46 3.30 8.17
C ALA A 164 -0.53 2.45 7.36
N ARG A 165 -0.54 2.59 6.03
CA ARG A 165 -1.40 1.79 5.15
C ARG A 165 -1.00 0.32 5.13
N GLY A 166 0.29 0.03 5.02
CA GLY A 166 0.83 -1.34 5.07
C GLY A 166 0.69 -2.03 6.41
N SER A 167 0.34 -1.29 7.48
CA SER A 167 0.19 -1.85 8.82
C SER A 167 -0.91 -2.92 8.92
N THR A 168 -1.85 -2.95 7.98
CA THR A 168 -2.89 -3.98 7.86
C THR A 168 -2.53 -5.12 6.90
N ALA A 169 -1.34 -5.08 6.30
CA ALA A 169 -0.81 -6.09 5.37
C ALA A 169 0.18 -7.06 6.07
N TYR A 170 1.37 -7.24 5.52
CA TYR A 170 2.36 -8.16 6.08
C TYR A 170 2.84 -7.75 7.48
N CYS A 171 2.91 -6.46 7.76
CA CYS A 171 3.20 -5.92 9.09
C CYS A 171 2.31 -6.55 10.17
N MET A 172 0.99 -6.59 9.95
CA MET A 172 0.05 -7.19 10.90
C MET A 172 0.25 -8.69 11.05
N ALA A 173 0.47 -9.41 9.94
CA ALA A 173 0.72 -10.85 9.97
C ALA A 173 2.01 -11.20 10.74
N ALA A 174 2.99 -10.31 10.77
CA ALA A 174 4.22 -10.42 11.56
C ALA A 174 4.06 -9.97 13.02
N GLY A 175 2.85 -9.60 13.46
CA GLY A 175 2.60 -9.14 14.82
C GLY A 175 2.89 -7.66 15.06
N GLY A 176 2.98 -6.87 14.00
CA GLY A 176 3.14 -5.42 14.08
C GLY A 176 1.85 -4.70 14.51
N PRO A 177 1.94 -3.43 14.92
CA PRO A 177 0.81 -2.62 15.31
C PRO A 177 -0.03 -2.22 14.09
N ILE A 178 -1.34 -2.07 14.26
CA ILE A 178 -2.20 -1.40 13.30
C ILE A 178 -2.05 0.11 13.51
N LEU A 179 -1.61 0.82 12.48
CA LEU A 179 -1.55 2.27 12.46
C LEU A 179 -2.84 2.81 11.82
N THR A 180 -3.58 3.61 12.55
CA THR A 180 -4.85 4.17 12.06
C THR A 180 -4.62 5.26 11.01
N ALA A 181 -5.66 5.58 10.25
CA ALA A 181 -5.63 6.67 9.28
C ALA A 181 -5.15 7.98 9.94
N GLY A 182 -4.25 8.70 9.25
CA GLY A 182 -3.67 9.96 9.73
C GLY A 182 -2.42 9.82 10.61
N VAL A 183 -2.03 8.61 11.00
CA VAL A 183 -0.74 8.40 11.70
C VAL A 183 0.40 8.63 10.71
N ARG A 184 1.28 9.57 11.05
CA ARG A 184 2.51 9.89 10.30
C ARG A 184 3.69 9.16 10.90
N GLY A 185 3.80 7.87 10.60
CA GLY A 185 4.85 7.02 11.15
C GLY A 185 4.97 5.70 10.40
N TYR A 186 6.05 5.02 10.69
CA TYR A 186 6.37 3.69 10.16
C TYR A 186 6.44 2.68 11.29
N ALA A 187 5.90 1.49 11.06
CA ALA A 187 6.10 0.35 11.94
C ALA A 187 7.36 -0.40 11.52
N ILE A 188 8.26 -0.65 12.46
CA ILE A 188 9.47 -1.45 12.30
C ILE A 188 9.24 -2.75 13.04
N VAL A 189 9.14 -3.85 12.31
CA VAL A 189 8.64 -5.13 12.84
C VAL A 189 9.61 -6.26 12.52
N PRO A 190 10.24 -6.87 13.53
CA PRO A 190 11.07 -8.04 13.32
C PRO A 190 10.21 -9.28 13.01
N ILE A 191 10.67 -10.10 12.06
CA ILE A 191 9.98 -11.33 11.65
C ILE A 191 10.58 -12.52 12.41
N SER A 192 9.76 -13.27 13.15
CA SER A 192 10.17 -14.48 13.90
C SER A 192 11.45 -14.27 14.71
N CYS A 193 11.61 -13.12 15.33
CA CYS A 193 12.85 -12.73 16.00
C CYS A 193 13.13 -13.59 17.25
N HIS A 194 14.35 -14.07 17.37
CA HIS A 194 14.83 -14.87 18.50
C HIS A 194 15.46 -14.03 19.64
N SER A 195 15.54 -12.73 19.50
CA SER A 195 16.00 -11.81 20.54
C SER A 195 14.95 -11.65 21.66
N PRO A 196 15.36 -11.49 22.92
CA PRO A 196 14.44 -11.08 23.99
C PRO A 196 13.77 -9.72 23.71
N ILE A 197 14.45 -8.82 22.98
CA ILE A 197 13.89 -7.53 22.53
C ILE A 197 13.38 -7.71 21.09
N ARG A 198 12.14 -8.20 20.98
CA ARG A 198 11.46 -8.43 19.70
C ARG A 198 10.20 -7.58 19.51
N THR A 199 10.05 -6.56 20.35
CA THR A 199 8.88 -5.69 20.31
C THR A 199 8.91 -4.81 19.07
N PRO A 200 7.86 -4.76 18.25
CA PRO A 200 7.73 -3.80 17.17
C PRO A 200 7.81 -2.36 17.68
N MET A 201 8.40 -1.50 16.87
CA MET A 201 8.53 -0.06 17.16
C MET A 201 7.71 0.74 16.14
N VAL A 202 7.32 1.93 16.55
CA VAL A 202 6.77 2.95 15.65
C VAL A 202 7.68 4.16 15.68
N ALA A 203 8.14 4.58 14.51
CA ALA A 203 8.98 5.76 14.34
C ALA A 203 8.24 6.82 13.50
N SER A 204 8.62 8.08 13.64
CA SER A 204 8.10 9.17 12.78
C SER A 204 8.43 8.92 11.31
N GLU A 205 7.56 9.33 10.39
CA GLU A 205 7.86 9.29 8.93
C GLU A 205 8.97 10.29 8.51
N ALA A 206 9.43 11.14 9.43
CA ALA A 206 10.50 12.10 9.17
C ALA A 206 11.90 11.52 9.39
N VAL A 207 12.02 10.33 10.01
CA VAL A 207 13.32 9.70 10.27
C VAL A 207 13.80 8.87 9.08
N GLU A 208 15.11 8.68 9.01
CA GLU A 208 15.75 7.70 8.14
C GLU A 208 15.99 6.40 8.91
N ILE A 209 15.64 5.28 8.30
CA ILE A 209 15.82 3.94 8.86
C ILE A 209 16.87 3.22 8.01
N GLU A 210 17.86 2.63 8.64
CA GLU A 210 18.83 1.78 7.96
C GLU A 210 18.74 0.36 8.53
N LEU A 211 18.65 -0.61 7.64
CA LEU A 211 18.67 -2.03 7.92
C LEU A 211 19.96 -2.61 7.36
N VAL A 212 20.84 -3.13 8.22
CA VAL A 212 22.14 -3.69 7.83
C VAL A 212 22.12 -5.20 7.96
N LEU A 213 22.42 -5.92 6.88
CA LEU A 213 22.60 -7.37 6.93
C LEU A 213 24.02 -7.69 7.40
N THR A 214 24.16 -8.27 8.59
CA THR A 214 25.46 -8.47 9.23
C THR A 214 26.06 -9.85 9.05
N ASN A 215 25.25 -10.88 8.75
CA ASN A 215 25.75 -12.22 8.45
C ASN A 215 25.79 -12.52 6.94
N ASP A 216 26.41 -13.62 6.56
CA ASP A 216 26.61 -14.06 5.19
C ASP A 216 25.46 -14.97 4.65
N HIS A 217 24.32 -14.95 5.33
CA HIS A 217 23.18 -15.75 4.92
C HIS A 217 22.39 -15.05 3.79
N GLU A 218 21.77 -15.89 2.96
CA GLU A 218 20.94 -15.40 1.85
C GLU A 218 19.77 -14.57 2.37
N GLY A 219 19.71 -13.32 1.91
CA GLY A 219 18.64 -12.38 2.20
C GLY A 219 18.12 -11.74 0.91
N SER A 220 16.88 -11.31 0.93
CA SER A 220 16.27 -10.60 -0.20
C SER A 220 15.60 -9.32 0.28
N LEU A 221 15.73 -8.27 -0.53
CA LEU A 221 14.93 -7.06 -0.43
C LEU A 221 13.62 -7.27 -1.18
N ILE A 222 12.51 -6.95 -0.52
CA ILE A 222 11.16 -7.10 -1.07
C ILE A 222 10.42 -5.76 -0.87
N LEU A 223 9.80 -5.24 -1.93
CA LEU A 223 9.01 -4.03 -1.94
C LEU A 223 7.56 -4.39 -2.32
N ASP A 224 6.60 -4.15 -1.43
CA ASP A 224 5.18 -4.51 -1.64
C ASP A 224 4.99 -5.95 -2.15
N GLY A 225 5.69 -6.91 -1.55
CA GLY A 225 5.63 -8.32 -1.90
C GLY A 225 6.36 -8.72 -3.18
N ARG A 226 7.06 -7.80 -3.86
CA ARG A 226 7.86 -8.09 -5.07
C ARG A 226 9.34 -8.14 -4.70
N ALA A 227 10.01 -9.24 -5.00
CA ALA A 227 11.46 -9.34 -4.84
C ALA A 227 12.17 -8.30 -5.74
N ALA A 228 13.00 -7.48 -5.14
CA ALA A 228 13.75 -6.44 -5.84
C ALA A 228 15.21 -6.85 -6.03
N LEU A 229 15.85 -7.45 -5.01
CA LEU A 229 17.29 -7.67 -4.98
C LEU A 229 17.66 -8.78 -4.01
N GLU A 230 18.73 -9.53 -4.32
CA GLU A 230 19.44 -10.40 -3.35
C GLU A 230 20.47 -9.57 -2.57
N LEU A 231 20.46 -9.74 -1.25
CA LEU A 231 21.31 -9.00 -0.33
C LEU A 231 22.56 -9.79 0.02
N LEU A 232 23.66 -9.09 0.19
CA LEU A 232 24.96 -9.59 0.61
C LEU A 232 25.28 -9.08 2.03
N GLN A 233 26.19 -9.77 2.74
CA GLN A 233 26.71 -9.32 4.01
C GLN A 233 27.30 -7.90 3.87
N GLY A 234 26.94 -7.02 4.77
CA GLY A 234 27.36 -5.62 4.80
C GLY A 234 26.52 -4.67 3.95
N ASP A 235 25.52 -5.19 3.24
CA ASP A 235 24.55 -4.31 2.56
C ASP A 235 23.73 -3.53 3.59
N VAL A 236 23.47 -2.27 3.25
CA VAL A 236 22.59 -1.39 4.00
C VAL A 236 21.40 -1.01 3.14
N ILE A 237 20.21 -1.29 3.63
CA ILE A 237 18.97 -0.78 3.03
C ILE A 237 18.57 0.47 3.80
N GLN A 238 18.77 1.61 3.14
CA GLN A 238 18.35 2.92 3.62
C GLN A 238 16.90 3.15 3.21
N ILE A 239 16.03 3.43 4.19
CA ILE A 239 14.60 3.60 4.01
C ILE A 239 14.20 4.97 4.56
N ARG A 240 13.47 5.72 3.74
CA ARG A 240 12.94 7.03 4.10
C ARG A 240 11.58 7.24 3.48
N ARG A 241 10.95 8.36 3.81
CA ARG A 241 9.72 8.79 3.16
C ARG A 241 9.96 8.93 1.66
N GLY A 242 9.12 8.26 0.86
CA GLY A 242 9.13 8.37 -0.58
C GLY A 242 8.65 9.73 -1.09
N ILE A 243 9.06 10.08 -2.30
CA ILE A 243 8.61 11.30 -3.00
C ILE A 243 7.17 11.17 -3.49
N HIS A 244 6.72 9.93 -3.73
CA HIS A 244 5.36 9.65 -4.20
C HIS A 244 4.37 9.56 -3.06
N THR A 245 3.10 9.82 -3.37
CA THR A 245 1.97 9.65 -2.46
C THR A 245 0.98 8.66 -3.04
N PHE A 246 0.43 7.80 -2.20
CA PHE A 246 -0.72 6.98 -2.57
C PHE A 246 -2.00 7.76 -2.31
N GLN A 247 -2.87 7.90 -3.32
CA GLN A 247 -4.10 8.68 -3.26
C GLN A 247 -5.30 7.78 -3.52
N LEU A 248 -6.15 7.59 -2.52
CA LEU A 248 -7.35 6.77 -2.61
C LEU A 248 -8.60 7.63 -2.60
N VAL A 249 -9.46 7.48 -3.62
CA VAL A 249 -10.78 8.10 -3.66
C VAL A 249 -11.73 7.35 -2.73
N THR A 250 -12.39 8.08 -1.83
CA THR A 250 -13.35 7.55 -0.87
C THR A 250 -14.62 8.41 -0.83
N PHE A 251 -15.76 7.82 -0.45
CA PHE A 251 -17.07 8.49 -0.45
C PHE A 251 -17.67 8.68 0.96
N GLY A 252 -16.87 8.60 1.99
CA GLY A 252 -17.28 8.88 3.38
C GLY A 252 -18.26 7.87 4.03
N THR A 253 -18.74 6.87 3.26
CA THR A 253 -19.66 5.84 3.74
C THR A 253 -18.94 4.67 4.43
N THR A 254 -17.69 4.46 4.10
CA THR A 254 -16.85 3.40 4.66
C THR A 254 -15.70 4.02 5.43
N ASN A 255 -15.60 3.77 6.72
CA ASN A 255 -14.48 4.24 7.50
C ASN A 255 -13.49 3.08 7.76
N PHE A 256 -12.23 3.44 8.03
CA PHE A 256 -11.15 2.50 8.32
C PHE A 256 -11.50 1.50 9.44
N TYR A 257 -12.22 1.93 10.46
CA TYR A 257 -12.56 1.09 11.62
C TYR A 257 -13.64 0.05 11.28
N ASP A 258 -14.58 0.39 10.39
CA ASP A 258 -15.56 -0.56 9.88
C ASP A 258 -14.88 -1.64 9.03
N ALA A 259 -13.98 -1.24 8.15
CA ALA A 259 -13.19 -2.17 7.34
C ALA A 259 -12.35 -3.13 8.21
N ILE A 260 -11.72 -2.64 9.27
CA ILE A 260 -11.00 -3.48 10.24
C ILE A 260 -11.95 -4.46 10.91
N ARG A 261 -13.09 -3.99 11.42
CA ARG A 261 -14.05 -4.83 12.14
C ARG A 261 -14.61 -5.95 11.26
N GLU A 262 -14.97 -5.62 10.03
CA GLU A 262 -15.54 -6.59 9.08
C GLU A 262 -14.52 -7.60 8.58
N LYS A 263 -13.32 -7.16 8.25
CA LYS A 263 -12.32 -8.01 7.61
C LYS A 263 -11.57 -8.91 8.57
N PHE A 264 -11.21 -8.39 9.73
CA PHE A 264 -10.45 -9.17 10.69
C PHE A 264 -11.32 -9.91 11.67
N ASN A 265 -12.66 -9.78 11.52
CA ASN A 265 -13.60 -10.44 12.40
C ASN A 265 -13.16 -10.29 13.87
N PHE A 266 -12.86 -9.07 14.29
CA PHE A 266 -12.50 -8.75 15.67
C PHE A 266 -13.67 -9.01 16.60
N GLN A 267 -14.32 -10.16 16.43
CA GLN A 267 -15.30 -10.70 17.36
C GLN A 267 -14.59 -11.18 18.63
N ILE A 268 -13.87 -10.28 19.27
CA ILE A 268 -13.36 -10.50 20.63
C ILE A 268 -14.57 -10.76 21.57
N ARG A 269 -15.73 -10.22 21.20
CA ARG A 269 -17.03 -10.51 21.82
C ARG A 269 -18.11 -10.46 20.74
N PRO A 270 -18.73 -11.61 20.38
CA PRO A 270 -19.83 -11.65 19.41
C PRO A 270 -21.05 -10.81 19.82
N ASP A 271 -21.16 -10.51 21.12
CA ASP A 271 -22.22 -9.73 21.76
C ASP A 271 -21.83 -8.25 22.05
N ALA A 272 -20.66 -7.81 21.60
CA ALA A 272 -20.24 -6.42 21.78
C ALA A 272 -21.08 -5.50 20.88
N ILE A 273 -22.11 -4.90 21.46
CA ILE A 273 -22.94 -3.87 20.82
C ILE A 273 -22.37 -2.50 21.20
N PRO A 274 -22.09 -1.61 20.22
CA PRO A 274 -21.69 -0.26 20.52
C PRO A 274 -22.73 0.46 21.38
N THR A 275 -22.33 1.01 22.52
CA THR A 275 -23.23 1.78 23.39
C THR A 275 -23.46 3.21 22.90
N ARG A 276 -22.64 3.68 21.96
CA ARG A 276 -22.80 4.96 21.26
C ARG A 276 -23.09 4.68 19.79
N GLN A 277 -24.18 5.21 19.27
CA GLN A 277 -24.38 5.28 17.82
C GLN A 277 -23.36 6.25 17.25
N ALA A 278 -22.73 5.90 16.10
CA ALA A 278 -21.93 6.86 15.37
C ALA A 278 -22.79 8.10 15.07
N ALA A 279 -22.29 9.27 15.43
CA ALA A 279 -22.90 10.51 14.99
C ALA A 279 -22.86 10.52 13.46
N GLY A 280 -24.05 10.53 12.84
CA GLY A 280 -24.22 10.57 11.39
C GLY A 280 -23.64 11.85 10.77
#